data_8c7ab2e4df8e8b9d72402a68fa5d5237
#
_entry.id   8c7ab2e4df8e8b9d72402a68fa5d5237
#
_cell.length_a   1.000
_cell.length_b   1.000
_cell.length_c   1.000
_cell.angle_alpha   90.00
_cell.angle_beta   90.00
_cell.angle_gamma   90.00
#
_symmetry.space_group_name_H-M   'P 1'
#
loop_
_entity.id
_entity.type
_entity.pdbx_description
1 polymer ?
#
loop_
_entity_poly.entity_id
_entity_poly.type
_entity_poly.pdbx_seq_one_letter_code
_entity_poly.pdbx_strand_id
1 'polypeptide(L)'
;MAFEESVLEVVRALSGTVLVDSGPAGATMVRCPEIHDLLLLPTRGGSVDADAPFSNEPSVVIWEDLWTTKNALMRSRLLSMFGKTRRIHARECEVKPLTKPQLFAFLEQHHLHVPTAAKTKLGLVREGELVAVASFGKQCPIDRDGRTWQSAELIRFCNASGTTVVGGLSKLIKHYIRTFHPEDIMTYADREWSSGGSYLRLKFREAGLREAQTFWVQPETLRRYYPHELDAVQQAAGLGEWDEEALLQRGWTCIRNRGSLKFILEVA
;
A
#
# COMPACT_ATOMS: atom_id res chain seq x y z
N MET A 1 2.71 15.51 20.35
CA MET A 1 2.56 16.28 19.10
C MET A 1 1.32 15.75 18.40
N ALA A 2 0.45 16.62 17.91
CA ALA A 2 -0.73 16.19 17.17
C ALA A 2 -0.29 15.48 15.87
N PHE A 3 -1.10 14.55 15.39
CA PHE A 3 -0.82 13.76 14.18
C PHE A 3 -0.48 14.66 13.00
N GLU A 4 -1.35 15.63 12.72
CA GLU A 4 -1.23 16.56 11.60
C GLU A 4 0.08 17.35 11.66
N GLU A 5 0.43 17.89 12.84
CA GLU A 5 1.66 18.66 13.01
C GLU A 5 2.91 17.79 12.83
N SER A 6 2.86 16.52 13.25
CA SER A 6 3.96 15.59 13.03
C SER A 6 4.16 15.26 11.54
N VAL A 7 3.09 15.21 10.73
CA VAL A 7 3.20 15.05 9.26
C VAL A 7 3.73 16.34 8.65
N LEU A 8 3.17 17.50 9.04
CA LEU A 8 3.55 18.80 8.52
C LEU A 8 5.03 19.15 8.79
N GLU A 9 5.56 18.76 9.94
CA GLU A 9 6.99 18.92 10.25
C GLU A 9 7.86 18.22 9.20
N VAL A 10 7.53 16.97 8.85
CA VAL A 10 8.26 16.20 7.82
C VAL A 10 8.12 16.83 6.45
N VAL A 11 6.90 17.23 6.08
CA VAL A 11 6.64 17.82 4.77
C VAL A 11 7.33 19.15 4.61
N ARG A 12 7.27 20.06 5.63
CA ARG A 12 7.95 21.36 5.62
C ARG A 12 9.47 21.23 5.55
N ALA A 13 10.04 20.17 6.12
CA ALA A 13 11.47 19.89 5.98
C ALA A 13 11.89 19.42 4.56
N LEU A 14 10.93 18.99 3.74
CA LEU A 14 11.16 18.45 2.40
C LEU A 14 10.72 19.39 1.28
N SER A 15 9.72 20.25 1.53
CA SER A 15 9.11 21.19 0.58
C SER A 15 9.33 22.63 1.02
N GLY A 16 9.63 23.51 0.06
CA GLY A 16 9.78 24.95 0.32
C GLY A 16 8.45 25.69 0.52
N THR A 17 7.34 25.12 0.00
CA THR A 17 6.01 25.72 0.09
C THR A 17 4.99 24.67 0.46
N VAL A 18 4.25 24.93 1.55
CA VAL A 18 3.19 24.04 2.05
C VAL A 18 1.96 24.89 2.36
N LEU A 19 0.84 24.59 1.68
CA LEU A 19 -0.46 25.16 1.99
C LEU A 19 -1.30 24.10 2.72
N VAL A 20 -2.13 24.54 3.66
CA VAL A 20 -2.93 23.63 4.49
C VAL A 20 -4.37 24.13 4.52
N ASP A 21 -5.28 23.24 4.09
CA ASP A 21 -6.73 23.47 4.08
C ASP A 21 -7.40 22.51 5.06
N SER A 22 -8.26 23.00 5.94
CA SER A 22 -9.06 22.17 6.84
C SER A 22 -10.35 21.72 6.14
N GLY A 23 -10.68 20.45 6.29
CA GLY A 23 -11.89 19.84 5.74
C GLY A 23 -12.84 19.31 6.81
N PRO A 24 -13.94 18.67 6.39
CA PRO A 24 -14.91 18.06 7.29
C PRO A 24 -14.30 16.89 8.08
N ALA A 25 -14.92 16.56 9.22
CA ALA A 25 -14.54 15.43 10.09
C ALA A 25 -13.06 15.45 10.53
N GLY A 26 -12.45 16.64 10.63
CA GLY A 26 -11.04 16.79 11.00
C GLY A 26 -10.03 16.45 9.89
N ALA A 27 -10.50 16.19 8.67
CA ALA A 27 -9.61 15.99 7.53
C ALA A 27 -8.78 17.23 7.23
N THR A 28 -7.52 17.04 6.82
CA THR A 28 -6.62 18.14 6.46
C THR A 28 -5.99 17.86 5.11
N MET A 29 -6.12 18.78 4.16
CA MET A 29 -5.43 18.73 2.87
C MET A 29 -4.13 19.51 2.94
N VAL A 30 -3.03 18.88 2.58
CA VAL A 30 -1.70 19.47 2.54
C VAL A 30 -1.23 19.53 1.09
N ARG A 31 -1.08 20.74 0.56
CA ARG A 31 -0.69 20.95 -0.84
C ARG A 31 0.79 21.26 -0.94
N CYS A 32 1.47 20.50 -1.79
CA CYS A 32 2.90 20.61 -2.05
C CYS A 32 3.14 20.59 -3.56
N PRO A 33 3.70 21.65 -4.16
CA PRO A 33 3.94 21.71 -5.61
C PRO A 33 4.83 20.58 -6.16
N GLU A 34 5.68 20.02 -5.33
CA GLU A 34 6.66 19.00 -5.72
C GLU A 34 6.10 17.59 -5.77
N ILE A 35 4.95 17.32 -5.12
CA ILE A 35 4.33 16.01 -5.03
C ILE A 35 2.81 16.10 -5.21
N HIS A 36 2.14 14.94 -5.23
CA HIS A 36 0.69 14.91 -5.08
C HIS A 36 0.28 15.45 -3.70
N ASP A 37 -0.86 16.12 -3.65
CA ASP A 37 -1.45 16.59 -2.41
C ASP A 37 -1.62 15.44 -1.42
N LEU A 38 -1.50 15.74 -0.13
CA LEU A 38 -1.68 14.76 0.95
C LEU A 38 -2.99 15.03 1.67
N LEU A 39 -3.82 14.01 1.79
CA LEU A 39 -5.02 14.04 2.61
C LEU A 39 -4.74 13.35 3.94
N LEU A 40 -4.73 14.11 5.01
CA LEU A 40 -4.55 13.60 6.37
C LEU A 40 -5.91 13.28 6.98
N LEU A 41 -6.09 12.03 7.41
CA LEU A 41 -7.33 11.53 7.99
C LEU A 41 -7.12 11.05 9.42
N PRO A 42 -7.75 11.70 10.42
CA PRO A 42 -7.69 11.26 11.81
C PRO A 42 -8.49 9.97 12.02
N THR A 43 -8.11 9.22 13.05
CA THR A 43 -8.80 7.99 13.47
C THR A 43 -9.19 8.06 14.94
N ARG A 44 -10.03 9.06 15.29
CA ARG A 44 -10.38 9.44 16.68
C ARG A 44 -11.86 9.23 17.00
N GLY A 45 -12.38 8.06 16.62
CA GLY A 45 -13.81 7.73 16.78
C GLY A 45 -14.65 8.15 15.57
N GLY A 46 -15.86 7.60 15.49
CA GLY A 46 -16.78 7.84 14.39
C GLY A 46 -16.46 7.08 13.11
N SER A 47 -17.02 7.53 11.99
CA SER A 47 -16.83 6.91 10.68
C SER A 47 -16.11 7.89 9.73
N VAL A 48 -15.07 7.39 9.07
CA VAL A 48 -14.25 8.19 8.12
C VAL A 48 -14.15 7.44 6.79
N ASP A 49 -14.63 8.07 5.72
CA ASP A 49 -14.48 7.59 4.35
C ASP A 49 -13.40 8.40 3.64
N ALA A 50 -12.41 7.73 3.07
CA ALA A 50 -11.29 8.40 2.39
C ALA A 50 -11.71 9.17 1.13
N ASP A 51 -12.85 8.85 0.53
CA ASP A 51 -13.36 9.57 -0.64
C ASP A 51 -14.28 10.76 -0.25
N ALA A 52 -14.80 10.83 0.99
CA ALA A 52 -15.78 11.85 1.38
C ALA A 52 -15.20 13.27 1.50
N PRO A 53 -14.04 13.50 2.16
CA PRO A 53 -13.42 14.82 2.16
C PRO A 53 -12.66 15.04 0.86
N PHE A 54 -12.80 16.20 0.24
CA PHE A 54 -12.05 16.58 -0.97
C PHE A 54 -12.16 15.54 -2.11
N SER A 55 -13.35 15.00 -2.35
CA SER A 55 -13.63 13.82 -3.18
C SER A 55 -13.14 13.90 -4.64
N ASN A 56 -12.93 15.09 -5.18
CA ASN A 56 -12.53 15.30 -6.58
C ASN A 56 -11.04 15.64 -6.74
N GLU A 57 -10.27 15.66 -5.66
CA GLU A 57 -8.86 16.06 -5.70
C GLU A 57 -7.93 14.84 -5.62
N PRO A 58 -7.04 14.63 -6.61
CA PRO A 58 -6.05 13.57 -6.55
C PRO A 58 -5.12 13.80 -5.36
N SER A 59 -5.15 12.90 -4.39
CA SER A 59 -4.34 13.03 -3.19
C SER A 59 -3.85 11.66 -2.69
N VAL A 60 -2.73 11.68 -2.00
CA VAL A 60 -2.23 10.53 -1.23
C VAL A 60 -2.81 10.59 0.18
N VAL A 61 -3.39 9.50 0.64
CA VAL A 61 -4.05 9.44 1.95
C VAL A 61 -3.06 9.03 3.03
N ILE A 62 -2.96 9.84 4.07
CA ILE A 62 -2.17 9.58 5.28
C ILE A 62 -3.14 9.39 6.44
N TRP A 63 -3.31 8.16 6.89
CA TRP A 63 -4.12 7.82 8.05
C TRP A 63 -3.33 7.98 9.36
N GLU A 64 -3.96 8.53 10.40
CA GLU A 64 -3.35 8.74 11.71
C GLU A 64 -2.85 7.44 12.37
N ASP A 65 -3.64 6.37 12.28
CA ASP A 65 -3.26 5.07 12.85
C ASP A 65 -2.01 4.47 12.17
N LEU A 66 -1.91 4.56 10.84
CA LEU A 66 -0.72 4.12 10.12
C LEU A 66 0.48 5.04 10.36
N TRP A 67 0.24 6.35 10.42
CA TRP A 67 1.31 7.29 10.76
C TRP A 67 1.89 7.02 12.15
N THR A 68 1.05 6.69 13.11
CA THR A 68 1.46 6.43 14.50
C THR A 68 2.12 5.06 14.65
N THR A 69 1.49 4.00 14.11
CA THR A 69 1.96 2.63 14.32
C THR A 69 3.09 2.21 13.38
N LYS A 70 3.21 2.84 12.20
CA LYS A 70 4.22 2.53 11.17
C LYS A 70 5.00 3.77 10.72
N ASN A 71 5.33 4.66 11.67
CA ASN A 71 5.92 5.98 11.39
C ASN A 71 7.14 5.94 10.48
N ALA A 72 8.10 5.05 10.75
CA ALA A 72 9.31 4.94 9.94
C ALA A 72 9.01 4.59 8.46
N LEU A 73 8.05 3.70 8.22
CA LEU A 73 7.60 3.34 6.87
C LEU A 73 6.88 4.51 6.17
N MET A 74 5.99 5.19 6.88
CA MET A 74 5.26 6.34 6.36
C MET A 74 6.22 7.48 5.97
N ARG A 75 7.18 7.80 6.84
CA ARG A 75 8.26 8.76 6.54
C ARG A 75 9.08 8.34 5.32
N SER A 76 9.47 7.06 5.23
CA SER A 76 10.21 6.53 4.08
C SER A 76 9.43 6.69 2.77
N ARG A 77 8.12 6.48 2.79
CA ARG A 77 7.26 6.68 1.60
C ARG A 77 7.18 8.15 1.20
N LEU A 78 7.02 9.06 2.16
CA LEU A 78 7.08 10.50 1.87
C LEU A 78 8.44 10.89 1.26
N LEU A 79 9.55 10.47 1.87
CA LEU A 79 10.89 10.71 1.31
C LEU A 79 11.02 10.20 -0.15
N SER A 80 10.42 9.04 -0.45
CA SER A 80 10.40 8.50 -1.81
C SER A 80 9.60 9.37 -2.78
N MET A 81 8.48 9.93 -2.36
CA MET A 81 7.66 10.85 -3.18
C MET A 81 8.44 12.14 -3.51
N PHE A 82 9.18 12.68 -2.54
CA PHE A 82 10.07 13.83 -2.75
C PHE A 82 11.40 13.48 -3.44
N GLY A 83 11.60 12.23 -3.84
CA GLY A 83 12.85 11.79 -4.49
C GLY A 83 14.08 11.79 -3.58
N LYS A 84 13.89 11.84 -2.25
CA LYS A 84 14.95 11.94 -1.23
C LYS A 84 15.36 10.58 -0.67
N THR A 85 15.39 9.55 -1.50
CA THR A 85 15.82 8.19 -1.13
C THR A 85 17.12 7.82 -1.82
N ARG A 86 17.86 6.84 -1.26
CA ARG A 86 19.02 6.22 -1.93
C ARG A 86 18.56 5.59 -3.23
N ARG A 87 19.10 6.02 -4.34
CA ARG A 87 18.79 5.48 -5.67
C ARG A 87 19.77 4.38 -6.05
N ILE A 88 19.25 3.20 -6.39
CA ILE A 88 20.00 2.04 -6.88
C ILE A 88 19.46 1.71 -8.26
N HIS A 89 20.32 1.43 -9.24
CA HIS A 89 19.87 0.95 -10.54
C HIS A 89 19.71 -0.56 -10.54
N ALA A 90 18.59 -1.07 -11.03
CA ALA A 90 18.33 -2.51 -11.08
C ALA A 90 19.38 -3.29 -11.88
N ARG A 91 20.10 -2.68 -12.84
CA ARG A 91 21.20 -3.29 -13.58
C ARG A 91 22.36 -3.71 -12.66
N GLU A 92 22.52 -3.05 -11.49
CA GLU A 92 23.54 -3.32 -10.49
C GLU A 92 23.13 -4.43 -9.50
N CYS A 93 21.90 -4.94 -9.63
CA CYS A 93 21.36 -5.94 -8.73
C CYS A 93 21.25 -7.30 -9.40
N GLU A 94 21.46 -8.37 -8.66
CA GLU A 94 21.13 -9.73 -9.05
C GLU A 94 19.71 -10.10 -8.68
N VAL A 95 19.03 -10.93 -9.49
CA VAL A 95 17.75 -11.53 -9.11
C VAL A 95 18.03 -12.85 -8.39
N LYS A 96 17.51 -12.99 -7.17
CA LYS A 96 17.62 -14.22 -6.40
C LYS A 96 16.25 -14.74 -5.94
N PRO A 97 16.03 -16.06 -5.96
CA PRO A 97 14.86 -16.63 -5.30
C PRO A 97 14.95 -16.43 -3.79
N LEU A 98 13.82 -16.20 -3.15
CA LEU A 98 13.73 -16.02 -1.71
C LEU A 98 12.95 -17.16 -1.05
N THR A 99 13.31 -17.48 0.17
CA THR A 99 12.50 -18.31 1.05
C THR A 99 11.32 -17.54 1.61
N LYS A 100 10.28 -18.24 2.13
CA LYS A 100 9.14 -17.59 2.78
C LYS A 100 9.57 -16.71 3.97
N PRO A 101 10.43 -17.16 4.89
CA PRO A 101 10.92 -16.32 6.00
C PRO A 101 11.62 -15.04 5.53
N GLN A 102 12.48 -15.12 4.51
CA GLN A 102 13.17 -13.94 3.97
C GLN A 102 12.19 -12.91 3.38
N LEU A 103 11.21 -13.37 2.58
CA LEU A 103 10.19 -12.47 2.05
C LEU A 103 9.37 -11.83 3.18
N PHE A 104 8.93 -12.62 4.17
CA PHE A 104 8.08 -12.13 5.25
C PHE A 104 8.82 -11.11 6.11
N ALA A 105 10.05 -11.40 6.55
CA ALA A 105 10.87 -10.46 7.30
C ALA A 105 11.09 -9.14 6.54
N PHE A 106 11.36 -9.20 5.23
CA PHE A 106 11.50 -8.00 4.41
C PHE A 106 10.19 -7.20 4.30
N LEU A 107 9.06 -7.87 4.06
CA LEU A 107 7.77 -7.18 3.95
C LEU A 107 7.28 -6.60 5.28
N GLU A 108 7.51 -7.28 6.40
CA GLU A 108 7.21 -6.74 7.74
C GLU A 108 7.97 -5.45 8.02
N GLN A 109 9.23 -5.39 7.61
CA GLN A 109 10.09 -4.22 7.82
C GLN A 109 9.81 -3.08 6.83
N HIS A 110 9.38 -3.37 5.60
CA HIS A 110 9.42 -2.40 4.50
C HIS A 110 8.07 -2.18 3.80
N HIS A 111 7.01 -2.93 4.14
CA HIS A 111 5.71 -2.82 3.48
C HIS A 111 4.59 -2.46 4.47
N LEU A 112 3.63 -1.62 4.04
CA LEU A 112 2.52 -1.20 4.90
C LEU A 112 1.52 -2.33 5.18
N HIS A 113 1.25 -3.17 4.19
CA HIS A 113 0.32 -4.30 4.35
C HIS A 113 1.03 -5.53 4.90
N VAL A 114 0.27 -6.36 5.62
CA VAL A 114 0.75 -7.65 6.15
C VAL A 114 1.33 -8.53 5.04
N PRO A 115 2.41 -9.28 5.35
CA PRO A 115 2.96 -10.26 4.43
C PRO A 115 1.91 -11.31 4.05
N THR A 116 1.86 -11.65 2.78
CA THR A 116 0.93 -12.63 2.23
C THR A 116 1.71 -13.79 1.61
N ALA A 117 1.19 -15.01 1.76
CA ALA A 117 1.78 -16.18 1.14
C ALA A 117 1.83 -16.03 -0.40
N ALA A 118 2.92 -16.48 -0.99
CA ALA A 118 3.15 -16.41 -2.43
C ALA A 118 3.83 -17.69 -2.94
N LYS A 119 3.54 -18.08 -4.17
CA LYS A 119 4.18 -19.24 -4.81
C LYS A 119 5.63 -18.92 -5.19
N THR A 120 5.83 -17.83 -5.91
CA THR A 120 7.15 -17.37 -6.34
C THR A 120 7.56 -16.11 -5.58
N LYS A 121 8.77 -16.09 -5.08
CA LYS A 121 9.35 -15.04 -4.27
C LYS A 121 10.71 -14.69 -4.84
N LEU A 122 10.88 -13.45 -5.30
CA LEU A 122 12.09 -12.96 -5.95
C LEU A 122 12.61 -11.73 -5.22
N GLY A 123 13.92 -11.64 -5.07
CA GLY A 123 14.62 -10.49 -4.52
C GLY A 123 15.60 -9.88 -5.49
N LEU A 124 15.82 -8.57 -5.38
CA LEU A 124 16.95 -7.88 -5.96
C LEU A 124 18.02 -7.72 -4.87
N VAL A 125 19.21 -8.26 -5.13
CA VAL A 125 20.35 -8.22 -4.22
C VAL A 125 21.47 -7.40 -4.84
N ARG A 126 21.99 -6.42 -4.10
CA ARG A 126 23.16 -5.63 -4.46
C ARG A 126 24.20 -5.75 -3.34
N GLU A 127 25.42 -6.15 -3.67
CA GLU A 127 26.53 -6.25 -2.70
C GLU A 127 26.17 -7.08 -1.45
N GLY A 128 25.34 -8.12 -1.61
CA GLY A 128 24.84 -8.95 -0.51
C GLY A 128 23.59 -8.42 0.21
N GLU A 129 23.21 -7.16 -0.01
CA GLU A 129 22.02 -6.53 0.57
C GLU A 129 20.76 -6.80 -0.27
N LEU A 130 19.67 -7.23 0.38
CA LEU A 130 18.36 -7.37 -0.26
C LEU A 130 17.68 -5.98 -0.32
N VAL A 131 17.57 -5.42 -1.53
CA VAL A 131 17.12 -4.03 -1.75
C VAL A 131 15.71 -3.90 -2.31
N ALA A 132 15.15 -4.96 -2.87
CA ALA A 132 13.74 -5.00 -3.27
C ALA A 132 13.25 -6.45 -3.39
N VAL A 133 11.94 -6.65 -3.27
CA VAL A 133 11.29 -7.94 -3.42
C VAL A 133 10.07 -7.84 -4.32
N ALA A 134 9.76 -8.95 -5.02
CA ALA A 134 8.48 -9.18 -5.67
C ALA A 134 7.97 -10.58 -5.33
N SER A 135 6.67 -10.70 -5.12
CA SER A 135 6.02 -11.97 -4.86
C SER A 135 4.86 -12.22 -5.81
N PHE A 136 4.77 -13.45 -6.32
CA PHE A 136 3.76 -13.83 -7.29
C PHE A 136 2.95 -15.02 -6.77
N GLY A 137 1.64 -15.00 -7.07
CA GLY A 137 0.71 -16.08 -6.82
C GLY A 137 1.02 -17.33 -7.68
N LYS A 138 0.29 -18.40 -7.41
CA LYS A 138 0.25 -19.53 -8.32
C LYS A 138 -0.44 -19.08 -9.62
N GLN A 139 0.08 -19.53 -10.78
CA GLN A 139 -0.64 -19.37 -12.03
C GLN A 139 -1.94 -20.17 -11.97
N CYS A 140 -3.03 -19.54 -12.35
CA CYS A 140 -4.36 -20.13 -12.38
C CYS A 140 -5.04 -19.81 -13.72
N PRO A 141 -5.87 -20.71 -14.24
CA PRO A 141 -6.71 -20.40 -15.38
C PRO A 141 -7.74 -19.35 -14.98
N ILE A 142 -7.85 -18.30 -15.76
CA ILE A 142 -8.82 -17.21 -15.59
C ILE A 142 -9.54 -17.00 -16.92
N ASP A 143 -10.86 -17.15 -16.91
CA ASP A 143 -11.69 -16.89 -18.09
C ASP A 143 -11.94 -15.39 -18.22
N ARG A 144 -11.59 -14.85 -19.38
CA ARG A 144 -11.75 -13.43 -19.70
C ARG A 144 -11.85 -13.25 -21.22
N ASP A 145 -12.82 -12.45 -21.64
CA ASP A 145 -13.06 -12.13 -23.06
C ASP A 145 -13.20 -13.37 -23.96
N GLY A 146 -13.88 -14.41 -23.44
CA GLY A 146 -14.12 -15.66 -24.16
C GLY A 146 -12.88 -16.58 -24.31
N ARG A 147 -11.80 -16.29 -23.60
CA ARG A 147 -10.57 -17.08 -23.59
C ARG A 147 -10.12 -17.36 -22.15
N THR A 148 -9.57 -18.56 -21.94
CA THR A 148 -8.89 -18.92 -20.69
C THR A 148 -7.42 -18.51 -20.75
N TRP A 149 -6.98 -17.73 -19.76
CA TRP A 149 -5.61 -17.24 -19.61
C TRP A 149 -4.91 -17.93 -18.46
N GLN A 150 -3.64 -18.33 -18.64
CA GLN A 150 -2.78 -18.74 -17.52
C GLN A 150 -2.23 -17.50 -16.84
N SER A 151 -3.01 -17.01 -15.89
CA SER A 151 -2.78 -15.71 -15.22
C SER A 151 -1.97 -15.87 -13.94
N ALA A 152 -1.05 -14.95 -13.69
CA ALA A 152 -0.32 -14.84 -12.43
C ALA A 152 -0.63 -13.50 -11.74
N GLU A 153 -0.80 -13.49 -10.42
CA GLU A 153 -0.91 -12.25 -9.66
C GLU A 153 0.47 -11.81 -9.15
N LEU A 154 0.90 -10.59 -9.48
CA LEU A 154 1.93 -9.88 -8.73
C LEU A 154 1.30 -9.37 -7.44
N ILE A 155 1.50 -10.13 -6.34
CA ILE A 155 0.85 -9.86 -5.05
C ILE A 155 1.49 -8.65 -4.35
N ARG A 156 2.83 -8.58 -4.32
CA ARG A 156 3.59 -7.49 -3.68
C ARG A 156 4.82 -7.14 -4.49
N PHE A 157 5.11 -5.85 -4.54
CA PHE A 157 6.42 -5.31 -4.87
C PHE A 157 6.80 -4.28 -3.82
N CYS A 158 8.01 -4.37 -3.30
CA CYS A 158 8.49 -3.46 -2.26
C CYS A 158 9.99 -3.22 -2.41
N ASN A 159 10.41 -1.96 -2.29
CA ASN A 159 11.80 -1.60 -2.08
C ASN A 159 12.11 -1.56 -0.57
N ALA A 160 13.37 -1.72 -0.20
CA ALA A 160 13.83 -1.43 1.16
C ALA A 160 13.52 0.03 1.54
N SER A 161 13.13 0.26 2.80
CA SER A 161 12.86 1.61 3.32
C SER A 161 14.06 2.53 3.08
N GLY A 162 13.80 3.79 2.72
CA GLY A 162 14.83 4.76 2.35
C GLY A 162 15.51 4.50 1.01
N THR A 163 15.06 3.51 0.22
CA THR A 163 15.68 3.13 -1.06
C THR A 163 14.65 3.14 -2.20
N THR A 164 15.10 3.53 -3.38
CA THR A 164 14.36 3.41 -4.64
C THR A 164 15.20 2.64 -5.65
N VAL A 165 14.78 1.43 -6.02
CA VAL A 165 15.45 0.62 -7.05
C VAL A 165 14.87 0.97 -8.42
N VAL A 166 15.58 1.82 -9.16
CA VAL A 166 15.15 2.29 -10.49
C VAL A 166 15.16 1.11 -11.47
N GLY A 167 14.00 0.81 -12.05
CA GLY A 167 13.81 -0.34 -12.93
C GLY A 167 13.67 -1.68 -12.20
N GLY A 168 13.59 -1.69 -10.85
CA GLY A 168 13.50 -2.90 -10.04
C GLY A 168 12.28 -3.74 -10.36
N LEU A 169 11.09 -3.12 -10.38
CA LEU A 169 9.84 -3.79 -10.75
C LEU A 169 9.91 -4.41 -12.15
N SER A 170 10.39 -3.65 -13.14
CA SER A 170 10.56 -4.14 -14.51
C SER A 170 11.49 -5.35 -14.59
N LYS A 171 12.62 -5.32 -13.88
CA LYS A 171 13.59 -6.42 -13.87
C LYS A 171 12.99 -7.70 -13.29
N LEU A 172 12.27 -7.59 -12.16
CA LEU A 172 11.64 -8.75 -11.52
C LEU A 172 10.49 -9.33 -12.35
N ILE A 173 9.65 -8.48 -12.97
CA ILE A 173 8.60 -8.92 -13.88
C ILE A 173 9.19 -9.63 -15.10
N LYS A 174 10.19 -9.04 -15.76
CA LYS A 174 10.85 -9.66 -16.92
C LYS A 174 11.51 -10.99 -16.56
N HIS A 175 12.12 -11.10 -15.38
CA HIS A 175 12.67 -12.36 -14.89
C HIS A 175 11.57 -13.41 -14.69
N TYR A 176 10.45 -13.02 -14.04
CA TYR A 176 9.31 -13.90 -13.82
C TYR A 176 8.74 -14.43 -15.14
N ILE A 177 8.48 -13.54 -16.10
CA ILE A 177 7.97 -13.91 -17.44
C ILE A 177 8.88 -14.93 -18.12
N ARG A 178 10.19 -14.68 -18.17
CA ARG A 178 11.17 -15.58 -18.82
C ARG A 178 11.29 -16.94 -18.15
N THR A 179 11.02 -17.02 -16.84
CA THR A 179 11.22 -18.26 -16.06
C THR A 179 9.95 -19.10 -15.99
N PHE A 180 8.78 -18.46 -15.92
CA PHE A 180 7.53 -19.14 -15.61
C PHE A 180 6.50 -19.06 -16.74
N HIS A 181 6.75 -18.29 -17.79
CA HIS A 181 5.94 -18.19 -19.00
C HIS A 181 4.42 -18.00 -18.76
N PRO A 182 3.98 -17.04 -17.91
CA PRO A 182 2.57 -16.73 -17.77
C PRO A 182 2.04 -16.13 -19.06
N GLU A 183 0.75 -16.30 -19.36
CA GLU A 183 0.10 -15.61 -20.49
C GLU A 183 -0.25 -14.16 -20.12
N ASP A 184 -0.53 -13.90 -18.84
CA ASP A 184 -0.64 -12.54 -18.32
C ASP A 184 -0.18 -12.42 -16.86
N ILE A 185 0.00 -11.17 -16.43
CA ILE A 185 0.27 -10.82 -15.04
C ILE A 185 -0.76 -9.78 -14.64
N MET A 186 -1.54 -10.06 -13.60
CA MET A 186 -2.41 -9.08 -12.98
C MET A 186 -1.82 -8.54 -11.69
N THR A 187 -2.22 -7.31 -11.29
CA THR A 187 -1.84 -6.70 -10.02
C THR A 187 -2.85 -5.63 -9.60
N TYR A 188 -2.71 -5.13 -8.38
CA TYR A 188 -3.54 -4.06 -7.84
C TYR A 188 -2.67 -2.89 -7.38
N ALA A 189 -3.09 -1.66 -7.72
CA ALA A 189 -2.53 -0.42 -7.19
C ALA A 189 -3.49 0.15 -6.14
N ASP A 190 -2.97 0.39 -4.95
CA ASP A 190 -3.70 1.05 -3.88
C ASP A 190 -3.98 2.51 -4.24
N ARG A 191 -5.25 2.89 -4.37
CA ARG A 191 -5.69 4.25 -4.77
C ARG A 191 -5.36 5.32 -3.73
N GLU A 192 -5.08 4.93 -2.51
CA GLU A 192 -4.62 5.87 -1.48
C GLU A 192 -3.18 6.35 -1.73
N TRP A 193 -2.39 5.59 -2.50
CA TRP A 193 -0.96 5.85 -2.69
C TRP A 193 -0.54 6.00 -4.15
N SER A 194 -1.34 5.57 -5.10
CA SER A 194 -0.90 5.50 -6.49
C SER A 194 -2.07 5.48 -7.47
N SER A 195 -1.92 6.22 -8.54
CA SER A 195 -2.78 6.13 -9.74
C SER A 195 -2.36 5.00 -10.70
N GLY A 196 -1.43 4.13 -10.30
CA GLY A 196 -0.94 3.04 -11.17
C GLY A 196 0.07 3.45 -12.24
N GLY A 197 0.56 4.70 -12.25
CA GLY A 197 1.46 5.20 -13.29
C GLY A 197 2.73 4.37 -13.52
N SER A 198 3.21 3.64 -12.49
CA SER A 198 4.34 2.70 -12.66
C SER A 198 3.96 1.50 -13.51
N TYR A 199 2.75 0.98 -13.37
CA TYR A 199 2.24 -0.15 -14.15
C TYR A 199 1.95 0.27 -15.59
N LEU A 200 1.35 1.44 -15.81
CA LEU A 200 1.12 1.97 -17.17
C LEU A 200 2.44 2.12 -17.95
N ARG A 201 3.50 2.63 -17.32
CA ARG A 201 4.84 2.68 -17.93
C ARG A 201 5.43 1.31 -18.29
N LEU A 202 5.02 0.27 -17.60
CA LEU A 202 5.39 -1.13 -17.88
C LEU A 202 4.43 -1.83 -18.84
N LYS A 203 3.53 -1.06 -19.48
CA LYS A 203 2.53 -1.51 -20.46
C LYS A 203 1.43 -2.41 -19.88
N PHE A 204 1.20 -2.35 -18.58
CA PHE A 204 -0.05 -2.84 -18.03
C PHE A 204 -1.19 -1.95 -18.49
N ARG A 205 -2.34 -2.53 -18.79
CA ARG A 205 -3.60 -1.79 -18.98
C ARG A 205 -4.41 -1.80 -17.71
N GLU A 206 -5.14 -0.74 -17.43
CA GLU A 206 -6.15 -0.73 -16.39
C GLU A 206 -7.30 -1.66 -16.78
N ALA A 207 -7.78 -2.47 -15.85
CA ALA A 207 -8.73 -3.54 -16.10
C ALA A 207 -9.88 -3.60 -15.09
N GLY A 208 -10.06 -2.55 -14.31
CA GLY A 208 -11.17 -2.40 -13.38
C GLY A 208 -10.78 -1.87 -12.02
N LEU A 209 -11.77 -1.81 -11.16
CA LEU A 209 -11.69 -1.31 -9.80
C LEU A 209 -12.01 -2.43 -8.82
N ARG A 210 -11.21 -2.57 -7.77
CA ARG A 210 -11.59 -3.30 -6.57
C ARG A 210 -12.18 -2.30 -5.57
N GLU A 211 -13.36 -2.62 -5.08
CA GLU A 211 -14.11 -1.75 -4.18
C GLU A 211 -13.35 -1.40 -2.90
N ALA A 212 -13.76 -0.29 -2.31
CA ALA A 212 -13.28 0.17 -1.01
C ALA A 212 -13.56 -0.87 0.07
N GLN A 213 -12.62 -1.03 1.00
CA GLN A 213 -12.73 -1.94 2.12
C GLN A 213 -12.95 -1.15 3.41
N THR A 214 -13.76 -1.72 4.28
CA THR A 214 -14.00 -1.19 5.63
C THR A 214 -13.08 -1.87 6.64
N PHE A 215 -12.57 -1.08 7.58
CA PHE A 215 -11.77 -1.53 8.72
C PHE A 215 -12.26 -0.86 9.99
N TRP A 216 -11.99 -1.50 11.11
CA TRP A 216 -12.20 -0.93 12.42
C TRP A 216 -10.86 -0.68 13.10
N VAL A 217 -10.65 0.54 13.58
CA VAL A 217 -9.42 0.95 14.29
C VAL A 217 -9.72 0.99 15.77
N GLN A 218 -8.97 0.21 16.53
CA GLN A 218 -9.07 0.18 17.99
C GLN A 218 -8.42 1.42 18.62
N PRO A 219 -9.10 2.15 19.51
CA PRO A 219 -8.61 3.45 20.00
C PRO A 219 -7.31 3.35 20.82
N GLU A 220 -7.12 2.29 21.62
CA GLU A 220 -5.96 2.16 22.52
C GLU A 220 -4.67 1.79 21.77
N THR A 221 -4.80 0.94 20.75
CA THR A 221 -3.63 0.37 20.02
C THR A 221 -3.44 0.92 18.63
N LEU A 222 -4.45 1.60 18.09
CA LEU A 222 -4.55 2.05 16.70
C LEU A 222 -4.37 0.90 15.68
N ARG A 223 -4.66 -0.33 16.09
CA ARG A 223 -4.62 -1.50 15.24
C ARG A 223 -5.89 -1.57 14.40
N ARG A 224 -5.71 -1.90 13.11
CA ARG A 224 -6.81 -2.17 12.18
C ARG A 224 -7.26 -3.61 12.25
N TYR A 225 -8.57 -3.78 12.18
CA TYR A 225 -9.24 -5.08 12.08
C TYR A 225 -10.19 -5.07 10.89
N TYR A 226 -10.22 -6.17 10.15
CA TYR A 226 -11.30 -6.41 9.22
C TYR A 226 -12.60 -6.77 9.99
N PRO A 227 -13.80 -6.51 9.44
CA PRO A 227 -15.04 -6.89 10.09
C PRO A 227 -15.07 -8.36 10.55
N HIS A 228 -14.58 -9.29 9.74
CA HIS A 228 -14.53 -10.72 10.06
C HIS A 228 -13.51 -11.10 11.16
N GLU A 229 -12.58 -10.22 11.52
CA GLU A 229 -11.63 -10.44 12.61
C GLU A 229 -12.21 -10.02 13.97
N LEU A 230 -13.26 -9.19 13.97
CA LEU A 230 -13.85 -8.66 15.19
C LEU A 230 -14.48 -9.75 16.06
N ASP A 231 -15.11 -10.76 15.47
CA ASP A 231 -15.71 -11.87 16.21
C ASP A 231 -14.68 -12.58 17.08
N ALA A 232 -13.47 -12.81 16.58
CA ALA A 232 -12.39 -13.43 17.34
C ALA A 232 -11.88 -12.52 18.47
N VAL A 233 -11.85 -11.21 18.25
CA VAL A 233 -11.46 -10.21 19.26
C VAL A 233 -12.50 -10.16 20.39
N GLN A 234 -13.78 -10.21 20.06
CA GLN A 234 -14.90 -10.23 21.01
C GLN A 234 -14.85 -11.46 21.89
N GLN A 235 -14.72 -12.63 21.27
CA GLN A 235 -14.63 -13.90 22.01
C GLN A 235 -13.44 -13.92 22.98
N ALA A 236 -12.26 -13.43 22.52
CA ALA A 236 -11.07 -13.35 23.36
C ALA A 236 -11.22 -12.37 24.53
N ALA A 237 -12.04 -11.33 24.37
CA ALA A 237 -12.30 -10.33 25.41
C ALA A 237 -13.46 -10.71 26.35
N GLY A 238 -14.18 -11.83 26.12
CA GLY A 238 -15.36 -12.24 26.89
C GLY A 238 -16.53 -11.26 26.74
N LEU A 239 -16.61 -10.53 25.64
CA LEU A 239 -17.62 -9.52 25.35
C LEU A 239 -18.70 -10.12 24.44
N GLY A 240 -19.96 -9.72 24.65
CA GLY A 240 -21.07 -10.13 23.78
C GLY A 240 -20.93 -9.69 22.33
N GLU A 241 -21.91 -10.01 21.49
CA GLU A 241 -21.93 -9.54 20.09
C GLU A 241 -21.78 -8.02 20.03
N TRP A 242 -20.89 -7.55 19.15
CA TRP A 242 -20.69 -6.13 18.91
C TRP A 242 -21.35 -5.76 17.59
N ASP A 243 -22.28 -4.85 17.66
CA ASP A 243 -22.73 -4.14 16.49
C ASP A 243 -21.87 -2.87 16.25
N GLU A 244 -22.11 -2.24 15.14
CA GLU A 244 -21.41 -1.01 14.75
C GLU A 244 -21.58 0.10 15.79
N GLU A 245 -22.78 0.25 16.37
CA GLU A 245 -23.09 1.28 17.35
C GLU A 245 -22.29 1.05 18.64
N ALA A 246 -22.22 -0.18 19.13
CA ALA A 246 -21.44 -0.54 20.32
C ALA A 246 -19.93 -0.27 20.14
N LEU A 247 -19.38 -0.51 18.95
CA LEU A 247 -18.00 -0.18 18.62
C LEU A 247 -17.77 1.34 18.65
N LEU A 248 -18.65 2.12 18.00
CA LEU A 248 -18.55 3.57 17.97
C LEU A 248 -18.66 4.18 19.38
N GLN A 249 -19.59 3.70 20.20
CA GLN A 249 -19.73 4.12 21.62
C GLN A 249 -18.48 3.84 22.45
N ARG A 250 -17.69 2.84 22.10
CA ARG A 250 -16.41 2.50 22.73
C ARG A 250 -15.22 3.25 22.14
N GLY A 251 -15.47 4.21 21.25
CA GLY A 251 -14.44 5.05 20.63
C GLY A 251 -13.68 4.41 19.47
N TRP A 252 -14.14 3.23 18.98
CA TRP A 252 -13.58 2.67 17.75
C TRP A 252 -13.87 3.59 16.56
N THR A 253 -12.98 3.58 15.57
CA THR A 253 -13.17 4.32 14.34
C THR A 253 -13.44 3.36 13.20
N CYS A 254 -14.57 3.53 12.51
CA CYS A 254 -14.85 2.85 11.25
C CYS A 254 -14.18 3.63 10.13
N ILE A 255 -13.26 3.03 9.40
CA ILE A 255 -12.60 3.66 8.24
C ILE A 255 -12.92 2.89 6.97
N ARG A 256 -13.11 3.64 5.88
CA ARG A 256 -13.30 3.11 4.54
C ARG A 256 -12.23 3.66 3.61
N ASN A 257 -11.40 2.76 3.03
CA ASN A 257 -10.33 3.13 2.11
C ASN A 257 -10.86 3.43 0.69
N ARG A 258 -9.98 3.84 -0.22
CA ARG A 258 -10.32 4.14 -1.63
C ARG A 258 -10.36 2.92 -2.54
N GLY A 259 -10.13 1.70 -2.03
CA GLY A 259 -10.00 0.50 -2.86
C GLY A 259 -8.75 0.49 -3.73
N SER A 260 -8.74 -0.31 -4.79
CA SER A 260 -7.56 -0.49 -5.62
C SER A 260 -7.90 -0.55 -7.12
N LEU A 261 -7.03 -0.01 -7.97
CA LEU A 261 -7.11 -0.19 -9.42
C LEU A 261 -6.50 -1.54 -9.80
N LYS A 262 -7.20 -2.29 -10.64
CA LYS A 262 -6.70 -3.55 -11.21
C LYS A 262 -5.95 -3.26 -12.51
N PHE A 263 -4.79 -3.87 -12.66
CA PHE A 263 -3.95 -3.78 -13.85
C PHE A 263 -3.62 -5.16 -14.39
N ILE A 264 -3.55 -5.29 -15.72
CA ILE A 264 -3.19 -6.53 -16.42
C ILE A 264 -2.11 -6.23 -17.46
N LEU A 265 -1.05 -7.03 -17.46
CA LEU A 265 -0.03 -7.10 -18.51
C LEU A 265 -0.21 -8.41 -19.28
N GLU A 266 -0.61 -8.34 -20.52
CA GLU A 266 -0.60 -9.48 -21.44
C GLU A 266 0.83 -9.73 -21.90
N VAL A 267 1.26 -10.99 -21.81
CA VAL A 267 2.59 -11.43 -22.23
C VAL A 267 2.46 -11.97 -23.65
N ALA A 268 3.14 -11.30 -24.58
CA ALA A 268 3.17 -11.69 -26.00
C ALA A 268 4.15 -12.84 -26.23
#